data_7cf3220391d5f5f06ad9857ec28484fa
#
_entry.id   7cf3220391d5f5f06ad9857ec28484fa
#
_cell.length_a   1.000
_cell.length_b   1.000
_cell.length_c   1.000
_cell.angle_alpha   90.00
_cell.angle_beta   90.00
_cell.angle_gamma   90.00
#
_symmetry.space_group_name_H-M   'P 1'
#
loop_
_entity.id
_entity.type
_entity.pdbx_description
1 polymer ?
#
loop_
_entity_poly.entity_id
_entity_poly.type
_entity_poly.pdbx_seq_one_letter_code
_entity_poly.pdbx_strand_id
1 'polypeptide(L)'
;MLNKKENIKVDDHLKGMISSRTAHKEPAIFYLANGVKFKGEISDATEITIEGNANAKINTNKLIVGNTGRLRGKISANTIEVNGMIKGTIKVSETLIIYEQGSVSGKIEYGNLEIKQGGNIVGDVRSVDKITKIY
;
A
#
# COMPACT_ATOMS: atom_id res chain seq x y z
N MET A 1 4.44 41.35 -12.67
CA MET A 1 4.68 41.32 -12.81
C MET A 1 4.90 41.16 -12.60
N LEU A 2 4.78 40.67 -12.22
CA LEU A 2 5.06 40.48 -12.12
C LEU A 2 4.99 40.13 -12.00
N ASN A 3 4.93 39.73 -11.98
CA ASN A 3 5.08 39.51 -12.04
C ASN A 3 4.96 39.11 -12.01
N LYS A 4 4.82 38.66 -12.05
CA LYS A 4 4.91 38.37 -12.17
C LYS A 4 4.70 37.85 -12.00
N LYS A 5 4.57 37.57 -12.01
CA LYS A 5 4.65 37.16 -11.94
C LYS A 5 4.34 36.69 -11.67
N GLU A 6 4.16 36.46 -11.62
CA GLU A 6 4.09 36.15 -11.48
C GLU A 6 3.86 35.66 -11.22
N ASN A 7 3.83 35.41 -11.21
CA ASN A 7 3.87 35.00 -11.09
C ASN A 7 3.61 34.48 -10.69
N ILE A 8 3.42 34.08 -10.62
CA ILE A 8 3.39 33.66 -10.29
C ILE A 8 3.47 33.11 -9.92
N LYS A 9 3.49 32.98 -9.80
CA LYS A 9 3.82 32.56 -9.49
C LYS A 9 3.75 32.16 -8.88
N VAL A 10 3.70 32.02 -8.70
CA VAL A 10 3.88 31.76 -8.24
C VAL A 10 4.25 31.52 -7.74
N ASP A 11 4.31 31.33 -7.62
CA ASP A 11 4.80 31.24 -7.34
C ASP A 11 5.08 31.28 -6.64
N ASP A 12 5.26 31.10 -6.36
CA ASP A 12 5.65 31.22 -5.90
C ASP A 12 5.51 31.51 -5.26
N HIS A 13 5.20 31.27 -5.10
CA HIS A 13 5.01 31.61 -4.81
C HIS A 13 4.63 31.34 -4.45
N LEU A 14 4.37 30.97 -4.51
CA LEU A 14 4.00 30.54 -4.35
C LEU A 14 4.16 30.04 -3.92
N LYS A 15 4.49 29.55 -3.63
CA LYS A 15 4.81 28.91 -3.03
C LYS A 15 4.87 28.94 -1.81
N GLY A 16 5.18 29.27 -1.32
CA GLY A 16 5.32 29.36 -0.03
C GLY A 16 4.15 29.04 0.68
N MET A 17 3.25 29.70 0.48
CA MET A 17 2.15 29.43 1.11
C MET A 17 1.80 28.07 1.01
N ILE A 18 2.59 27.40 0.46
CA ILE A 18 2.41 26.13 0.30
C ILE A 18 2.13 25.37 1.49
N SER A 19 2.65 25.65 2.59
CA SER A 19 2.45 24.88 3.73
C SER A 19 1.03 24.79 4.14
N SER A 20 0.26 25.71 3.82
CA SER A 20 -1.08 25.65 4.27
C SER A 20 -1.82 24.52 3.59
N ARG A 21 -1.30 24.00 2.56
CA ARG A 21 -1.94 22.97 1.95
C ARG A 21 -1.96 21.72 2.70
N THR A 22 -1.19 21.60 3.70
CA THR A 22 -1.22 20.38 4.43
C THR A 22 -2.55 20.19 5.09
N ALA A 23 -3.31 21.21 5.25
CA ALA A 23 -4.56 21.06 5.89
C ALA A 23 -5.54 20.32 5.00
N HIS A 24 -5.30 20.31 3.71
CA HIS A 24 -6.20 19.69 2.88
C HIS A 24 -5.50 18.68 2.06
N LYS A 25 -5.28 17.56 2.57
CA LYS A 25 -4.56 16.59 1.96
C LYS A 25 -5.34 15.83 0.99
N GLU A 26 -4.86 15.70 -0.19
CA GLU A 26 -5.46 14.86 -1.15
C GLU A 26 -4.88 13.47 -1.03
N PRO A 27 -5.62 12.43 -1.31
CA PRO A 27 -5.07 11.08 -1.21
C PRO A 27 -3.97 10.88 -2.25
N ALA A 28 -2.90 10.26 -1.83
CA ALA A 28 -1.82 9.93 -2.72
C ALA A 28 -2.01 8.49 -3.19
N ILE A 29 -2.48 8.33 -4.40
CA ILE A 29 -2.86 7.03 -4.92
C ILE A 29 -1.89 6.57 -5.99
N PHE A 30 -1.45 5.32 -5.89
CA PHE A 30 -0.60 4.70 -6.89
C PHE A 30 -1.37 3.53 -7.48
N TYR A 31 -1.47 3.48 -8.80
CA TYR A 31 -2.16 2.40 -9.48
C TYR A 31 -1.25 1.78 -10.52
N LEU A 32 -1.04 0.47 -10.42
CA LEU A 32 -0.23 -0.25 -11.38
C LEU A 32 -1.13 -1.15 -12.20
N ALA A 33 -1.30 -0.83 -13.46
CA ALA A 33 -2.23 -1.53 -14.33
C ALA A 33 -1.75 -2.90 -14.75
N ASN A 34 -2.68 -3.73 -15.16
CA ASN A 34 -2.39 -5.06 -15.66
C ASN A 34 -1.41 -4.96 -16.84
N GLY A 35 -0.39 -5.78 -16.84
CA GLY A 35 0.61 -5.79 -17.90
C GLY A 35 1.77 -4.86 -17.65
N VAL A 36 1.69 -3.97 -16.68
CA VAL A 36 2.76 -3.04 -16.38
C VAL A 36 3.66 -3.64 -15.30
N LYS A 37 4.97 -3.42 -15.42
CA LYS A 37 5.92 -3.90 -14.45
C LYS A 37 6.54 -2.73 -13.72
N PHE A 38 6.70 -2.88 -12.42
CA PHE A 38 7.30 -1.82 -11.62
C PHE A 38 8.33 -2.42 -10.70
N LYS A 39 9.43 -1.71 -10.52
CA LYS A 39 10.45 -2.13 -9.60
C LYS A 39 10.94 -0.89 -8.87
N GLY A 40 10.99 -0.95 -7.57
CA GLY A 40 11.42 0.23 -6.81
C GLY A 40 10.85 0.28 -5.43
N GLU A 41 10.62 1.48 -4.95
CA GLU A 41 10.11 1.70 -3.62
C GLU A 41 8.97 2.70 -3.65
N ILE A 42 7.90 2.41 -2.93
CA ILE A 42 6.77 3.32 -2.82
C ILE A 42 6.53 3.57 -1.35
N SER A 43 6.53 4.82 -0.94
CA SER A 43 6.25 5.16 0.45
C SER A 43 5.33 6.36 0.52
N ASP A 44 4.69 6.51 1.67
CA ASP A 44 3.81 7.64 1.95
C ASP A 44 2.59 7.72 1.04
N ALA A 45 2.20 6.62 0.45
CA ALA A 45 0.97 6.59 -0.33
C ALA A 45 -0.21 6.35 0.59
N THR A 46 -1.35 6.87 0.23
CA THR A 46 -2.57 6.62 0.96
C THR A 46 -3.14 5.29 0.53
N GLU A 47 -3.12 5.03 -0.75
CA GLU A 47 -3.67 3.79 -1.28
C GLU A 47 -2.86 3.34 -2.48
N ILE A 48 -2.57 2.06 -2.56
CA ILE A 48 -1.85 1.48 -3.69
C ILE A 48 -2.68 0.33 -4.22
N THR A 49 -2.91 0.32 -5.53
CA THR A 49 -3.60 -0.77 -6.20
C THR A 49 -2.64 -1.39 -7.20
N ILE A 50 -2.44 -2.70 -7.10
CA ILE A 50 -1.51 -3.42 -7.96
C ILE A 50 -2.31 -4.42 -8.79
N GLU A 51 -2.34 -4.19 -10.10
CA GLU A 51 -2.93 -5.16 -11.02
C GLU A 51 -1.90 -5.63 -12.03
N GLY A 52 -0.69 -5.13 -11.93
CA GLY A 52 0.42 -5.57 -12.76
C GLY A 52 1.43 -6.35 -11.94
N ASN A 53 2.66 -6.29 -12.36
CA ASN A 53 3.75 -7.01 -11.73
C ASN A 53 4.64 -6.01 -11.00
N ALA A 54 4.80 -6.17 -9.71
CA ALA A 54 5.63 -5.25 -8.94
C ALA A 54 6.65 -6.02 -8.10
N ASN A 55 7.86 -5.49 -8.04
CA ASN A 55 8.90 -6.00 -7.17
C ASN A 55 9.37 -4.77 -6.40
N ALA A 56 8.85 -4.58 -5.20
CA ALA A 56 9.01 -3.29 -4.57
C ALA A 56 8.95 -3.36 -3.05
N LYS A 57 9.46 -2.30 -2.45
CA LYS A 57 9.30 -2.09 -1.03
C LYS A 57 8.17 -1.09 -0.89
N ILE A 58 7.14 -1.45 -0.18
CA ILE A 58 5.92 -0.66 -0.12
C ILE A 58 5.57 -0.28 1.30
N ASN A 59 5.21 0.97 1.48
CA ASN A 59 4.74 1.48 2.75
C ASN A 59 3.53 2.36 2.45
N THR A 60 2.37 1.93 2.87
CA THR A 60 1.14 2.63 2.53
C THR A 60 0.09 2.40 3.61
N ASN A 61 -1.00 3.12 3.56
CA ASN A 61 -2.09 2.87 4.48
C ASN A 61 -2.94 1.70 3.99
N LYS A 62 -3.24 1.67 2.73
CA LYS A 62 -4.09 0.61 2.18
C LYS A 62 -3.48 0.05 0.92
N LEU A 63 -3.35 -1.25 0.83
CA LEU A 63 -2.83 -1.91 -0.35
C LEU A 63 -3.89 -2.86 -0.89
N ILE A 64 -4.17 -2.77 -2.18
CA ILE A 64 -5.09 -3.65 -2.84
C ILE A 64 -4.35 -4.35 -3.96
N VAL A 65 -4.38 -5.68 -3.97
CA VAL A 65 -3.78 -6.45 -5.05
C VAL A 65 -4.91 -7.10 -5.82
N GLY A 66 -5.13 -6.66 -7.04
CA GLY A 66 -6.20 -7.19 -7.89
C GLY A 66 -5.87 -8.58 -8.40
N ASN A 67 -6.83 -9.23 -9.04
CA ASN A 67 -6.66 -10.63 -9.41
C ASN A 67 -5.57 -10.85 -10.45
N THR A 68 -5.14 -9.84 -11.15
CA THR A 68 -4.02 -9.96 -12.08
C THR A 68 -2.72 -9.46 -11.46
N GLY A 69 -2.78 -8.97 -10.21
CA GLY A 69 -1.61 -8.41 -9.57
C GLY A 69 -0.66 -9.45 -9.03
N ARG A 70 0.63 -9.17 -9.12
CA ARG A 70 1.66 -10.00 -8.54
C ARG A 70 2.66 -9.09 -7.86
N LEU A 71 2.81 -9.24 -6.57
CA LEU A 71 3.65 -8.33 -5.80
C LEU A 71 4.69 -9.13 -5.03
N ARG A 72 5.93 -8.70 -5.10
CA ARG A 72 7.01 -9.30 -4.35
C ARG A 72 7.77 -8.23 -3.62
N GLY A 73 8.27 -8.55 -2.45
CA GLY A 73 9.15 -7.65 -1.73
C GLY A 73 8.75 -7.47 -0.29
N LYS A 74 9.05 -6.32 0.26
CA LYS A 74 8.72 -5.98 1.62
C LYS A 74 7.54 -5.04 1.63
N ILE A 75 6.49 -5.43 2.31
CA ILE A 75 5.25 -4.65 2.30
C ILE A 75 4.85 -4.32 3.72
N SER A 76 4.53 -3.06 3.95
CA SER A 76 4.04 -2.60 5.24
C SER A 76 2.81 -1.74 4.99
N ALA A 77 1.71 -2.10 5.58
CA ALA A 77 0.47 -1.37 5.37
C ALA A 77 -0.44 -1.53 6.57
N ASN A 78 -1.42 -0.67 6.70
CA ASN A 78 -2.40 -0.82 7.75
C ASN A 78 -3.43 -1.86 7.34
N THR A 79 -3.88 -1.81 6.10
CA THR A 79 -4.86 -2.76 5.59
C THR A 79 -4.40 -3.29 4.23
N ILE A 80 -4.51 -4.58 4.02
CA ILE A 80 -4.17 -5.18 2.74
C ILE A 80 -5.33 -6.06 2.29
N GLU A 81 -5.74 -5.89 1.03
CA GLU A 81 -6.76 -6.72 0.41
C GLU A 81 -6.12 -7.45 -0.77
N VAL A 82 -6.21 -8.76 -0.79
CA VAL A 82 -5.52 -9.57 -1.76
C VAL A 82 -6.46 -10.39 -2.60
N ASN A 83 -6.49 -10.12 -3.90
CA ASN A 83 -7.19 -10.97 -4.86
C ASN A 83 -6.21 -11.58 -5.85
N GLY A 84 -4.95 -11.27 -5.71
CA GLY A 84 -3.89 -11.78 -6.60
C GLY A 84 -2.85 -12.49 -5.77
N MET A 85 -1.58 -12.23 -6.07
CA MET A 85 -0.49 -12.92 -5.41
C MET A 85 0.46 -11.95 -4.73
N ILE A 86 0.84 -12.26 -3.50
CA ILE A 86 1.85 -11.50 -2.79
C ILE A 86 2.88 -12.46 -2.24
N LYS A 87 4.15 -12.17 -2.43
CA LYS A 87 5.25 -12.95 -1.88
C LYS A 87 6.24 -12.05 -1.18
N GLY A 88 6.75 -12.49 -0.05
CA GLY A 88 7.82 -11.78 0.63
C GLY A 88 7.53 -11.56 2.09
N THR A 89 7.99 -10.42 2.61
CA THR A 89 7.77 -10.07 4.00
C THR A 89 6.64 -9.07 4.07
N ILE A 90 5.59 -9.40 4.79
CA ILE A 90 4.38 -8.60 4.83
C ILE A 90 4.04 -8.25 6.26
N LYS A 91 3.84 -6.97 6.51
CA LYS A 91 3.42 -6.49 7.81
C LYS A 91 2.13 -5.71 7.67
N VAL A 92 1.10 -6.18 8.35
CA VAL A 92 -0.21 -5.51 8.30
C VAL A 92 -0.56 -5.15 9.73
N SER A 93 -0.67 -3.87 10.02
CA SER A 93 -0.93 -3.44 11.38
C SER A 93 -2.38 -3.60 11.78
N GLU A 94 -3.28 -3.56 10.84
CA GLU A 94 -4.71 -3.69 11.14
C GLU A 94 -5.30 -4.96 10.57
N THR A 95 -5.66 -4.98 9.33
CA THR A 95 -6.40 -6.12 8.77
C THR A 95 -5.82 -6.60 7.46
N LEU A 96 -5.65 -7.91 7.36
CA LEU A 96 -5.26 -8.55 6.11
C LEU A 96 -6.46 -9.37 5.65
N ILE A 97 -6.98 -9.09 4.46
CA ILE A 97 -8.10 -9.83 3.90
C ILE A 97 -7.65 -10.53 2.63
N ILE A 98 -7.81 -11.84 2.59
CA ILE A 98 -7.45 -12.63 1.42
C ILE A 98 -8.74 -13.13 0.80
N TYR A 99 -9.01 -12.69 -0.42
CA TYR A 99 -10.23 -13.06 -1.12
C TYR A 99 -10.08 -14.41 -1.83
N GLU A 100 -11.10 -14.82 -2.50
CA GLU A 100 -11.16 -16.16 -3.08
C GLU A 100 -9.99 -16.51 -3.97
N GLN A 101 -9.48 -15.56 -4.72
CA GLN A 101 -8.40 -15.82 -5.64
C GLN A 101 -7.06 -15.35 -5.10
N GLY A 102 -7.04 -14.88 -3.86
CA GLY A 102 -5.84 -14.34 -3.28
C GLY A 102 -4.89 -15.41 -2.79
N SER A 103 -3.62 -15.15 -2.88
CA SER A 103 -2.59 -16.04 -2.37
C SER A 103 -1.47 -15.20 -1.78
N VAL A 104 -1.10 -15.50 -0.54
CA VAL A 104 -0.06 -14.77 0.15
C VAL A 104 0.95 -15.77 0.66
N SER A 105 2.23 -15.53 0.42
CA SER A 105 3.26 -16.44 0.90
C SER A 105 4.46 -15.69 1.42
N GLY A 106 5.15 -16.26 2.39
CA GLY A 106 6.35 -15.70 2.96
C GLY A 106 6.21 -15.50 4.45
N LYS A 107 6.77 -14.41 4.96
CA LYS A 107 6.68 -14.06 6.35
C LYS A 107 5.58 -13.03 6.51
N ILE A 108 4.57 -13.34 7.30
CA ILE A 108 3.39 -12.49 7.39
C ILE A 108 3.10 -12.16 8.85
N GLU A 109 2.95 -10.87 9.14
CA GLU A 109 2.52 -10.42 10.46
C GLU A 109 1.25 -9.61 10.27
N TYR A 110 0.24 -9.87 11.06
CA TYR A 110 -1.03 -9.19 10.88
C TYR A 110 -1.66 -8.85 12.22
N GLY A 111 -2.54 -7.88 12.22
CA GLY A 111 -3.37 -7.58 13.38
C GLY A 111 -4.59 -8.47 13.36
N ASN A 112 -5.39 -8.38 12.32
CA ASN A 112 -6.54 -9.24 12.11
C ASN A 112 -6.38 -9.94 10.76
N LEU A 113 -6.83 -11.17 10.67
CA LEU A 113 -6.72 -11.93 9.43
C LEU A 113 -8.09 -12.46 9.05
N GLU A 114 -8.47 -12.22 7.80
CA GLU A 114 -9.69 -12.76 7.27
C GLU A 114 -9.37 -13.44 5.95
N ILE A 115 -9.73 -14.71 5.81
CA ILE A 115 -9.49 -15.46 4.58
C ILE A 115 -10.83 -15.93 4.08
N LYS A 116 -11.20 -15.48 2.88
CA LYS A 116 -12.43 -15.93 2.27
C LYS A 116 -12.23 -17.33 1.69
N GLN A 117 -13.31 -18.03 1.49
CA GLN A 117 -13.22 -19.39 0.96
C GLN A 117 -12.47 -19.35 -0.36
N GLY A 118 -11.48 -20.18 -0.52
CA GLY A 118 -10.62 -20.19 -1.71
C GLY A 118 -9.33 -19.44 -1.54
N GLY A 119 -9.26 -18.55 -0.58
CA GLY A 119 -8.04 -17.81 -0.33
C GLY A 119 -6.95 -18.71 0.27
N ASN A 120 -5.71 -18.33 0.05
CA ASN A 120 -4.59 -19.17 0.44
C ASN A 120 -3.49 -18.36 1.11
N ILE A 121 -2.92 -18.89 2.20
CA ILE A 121 -1.82 -18.25 2.87
C ILE A 121 -0.82 -19.33 3.28
N VAL A 122 0.44 -19.11 2.95
CA VAL A 122 1.48 -20.10 3.19
C VAL A 122 2.71 -19.43 3.74
N GLY A 123 3.32 -20.02 4.74
CA GLY A 123 4.57 -19.51 5.26
C GLY A 123 4.51 -19.30 6.77
N ASP A 124 5.32 -18.37 7.24
CA ASP A 124 5.40 -18.07 8.65
C ASP A 124 4.44 -16.95 8.97
N VAL A 125 3.32 -17.28 9.59
CA VAL A 125 2.23 -16.34 9.81
C VAL A 125 2.11 -16.05 11.30
N ARG A 126 2.13 -14.79 11.68
CA ARG A 126 2.06 -14.38 13.07
C ARG A 126 1.10 -13.24 13.30
N SER A 127 0.46 -13.27 14.44
CA SER A 127 -0.40 -12.17 14.82
C SER A 127 0.41 -11.17 15.65
N VAL A 128 0.36 -9.90 15.29
CA VAL A 128 1.10 -8.89 16.01
C VAL A 128 0.45 -8.55 17.32
N ASP A 129 -0.84 -8.87 17.49
CA ASP A 129 -1.50 -8.52 18.69
C ASP A 129 -1.48 -9.56 19.74
N LYS A 130 -0.87 -10.70 19.53
CA LYS A 130 -1.01 -11.72 20.47
C LYS A 130 -0.54 -11.40 21.82
N ILE A 131 0.39 -10.54 21.94
CA ILE A 131 0.88 -10.21 23.23
C ILE A 131 -0.07 -9.47 24.05
N THR A 132 -0.83 -8.63 23.46
CA THR A 132 -1.70 -7.80 24.24
C THR A 132 -2.89 -8.55 24.73
N LYS A 133 -3.06 -9.75 24.28
CA LYS A 133 -4.16 -10.44 24.76
C LYS A 133 -3.97 -11.24 25.89
N ILE A 134 -2.99 -11.07 26.54
CA ILE A 134 -2.67 -11.80 27.63
C ILE A 134 -3.50 -11.64 28.72
N TYR A 135 -4.26 -10.99 28.85
CA TYR A 135 -5.05 -10.91 29.95
C TYR A 135 -6.34 -10.67 29.54
#